data_4d446851051a77023c77ee44c2459b24
#
_entry.id   4d446851051a77023c77ee44c2459b24
#
_cell.length_a   1.000
_cell.length_b   1.000
_cell.length_c   1.000
_cell.angle_alpha   90.00
_cell.angle_beta   90.00
_cell.angle_gamma   90.00
#
_symmetry.space_group_name_H-M   'P 1'
#
loop_
_entity.id
_entity.type
_entity.pdbx_description
1 polymer ?
#
loop_
_entity_poly.entity_id
_entity_poly.type
_entity_poly.pdbx_seq_one_letter_code
_entity_poly.pdbx_strand_id
1 'polypeptide(L)'
;NCFRKYPNVLKGIKIRMCKDTLGDLGLKPLKRVVEIADVVEKAGFFCKVVVHVHDLPGNVAVSEIIETLRPGDLFVHIFQPTGETVFEQDGTIKQCVRDGRKKGVLFDCSNGRPHWTFDTLRNAKRNDFYPDIISSDVIRFSQFLSPGFSLLHAMAVCSAAGWDTLEILKRVTYNPARYLQILDEAGTLETGKTADICIMDIRDTEQIFYDMHGGSCKGNKLFIPLLTMKSGEIVFRQIFYV
;
A
#
# COMPACT_ATOMS: atom_id res chain seq x y z
N ASN A 1 15.58 -0.87 -22.40
CA ASN A 1 14.92 -0.06 -23.45
C ASN A 1 13.66 0.67 -22.97
N CYS A 2 12.74 0.05 -22.18
CA CYS A 2 11.50 0.70 -21.76
C CYS A 2 11.74 1.96 -20.89
N PHE A 3 12.63 1.92 -19.91
CA PHE A 3 12.94 3.08 -19.07
C PHE A 3 13.54 4.24 -19.87
N ARG A 4 14.36 3.96 -20.92
CA ARG A 4 14.85 5.02 -21.83
C ARG A 4 13.72 5.64 -22.65
N LYS A 5 12.73 4.82 -23.05
CA LYS A 5 11.60 5.30 -23.87
C LYS A 5 10.57 6.08 -23.04
N TYR A 6 10.38 5.71 -21.77
CA TYR A 6 9.34 6.27 -20.90
C TYR A 6 9.89 6.65 -19.50
N PRO A 7 10.92 7.52 -19.40
CA PRO A 7 11.63 7.79 -18.14
C PRO A 7 10.75 8.46 -17.08
N ASN A 8 9.77 9.26 -17.50
CA ASN A 8 8.87 9.99 -16.59
C ASN A 8 7.67 9.15 -16.17
N VAL A 9 7.41 8.02 -16.85
CA VAL A 9 6.23 7.16 -16.58
C VAL A 9 6.61 5.93 -15.76
N LEU A 10 7.72 5.28 -16.13
CA LEU A 10 8.17 4.06 -15.45
C LEU A 10 8.91 4.40 -14.18
N LYS A 11 8.37 3.97 -13.03
CA LYS A 11 8.94 4.23 -11.70
C LYS A 11 9.49 2.97 -11.01
N GLY A 12 9.30 1.80 -11.60
CA GLY A 12 9.78 0.56 -10.98
C GLY A 12 9.37 -0.70 -11.71
N ILE A 13 9.69 -1.83 -11.08
CA ILE A 13 9.37 -3.17 -11.56
C ILE A 13 8.58 -3.88 -10.47
N LYS A 14 7.38 -4.37 -10.79
CA LYS A 14 6.58 -5.19 -9.86
C LYS A 14 6.85 -6.66 -10.08
N ILE A 15 7.02 -7.39 -8.98
CA ILE A 15 7.10 -8.85 -8.96
C ILE A 15 6.07 -9.43 -7.99
N ARG A 16 5.55 -10.59 -8.31
CA ARG A 16 4.60 -11.33 -7.50
C ARG A 16 5.28 -12.55 -6.86
N MET A 17 5.34 -12.54 -5.53
CA MET A 17 5.94 -13.60 -4.71
C MET A 17 4.82 -14.40 -4.03
N CYS A 18 4.15 -15.27 -4.80
CA CYS A 18 3.08 -16.16 -4.32
C CYS A 18 3.36 -17.57 -4.80
N LYS A 19 2.93 -18.58 -4.04
CA LYS A 19 3.19 -19.98 -4.41
C LYS A 19 2.57 -20.38 -5.74
N ASP A 20 1.41 -19.82 -6.09
CA ASP A 20 0.73 -20.04 -7.37
C ASP A 20 1.50 -19.51 -8.58
N THR A 21 2.39 -18.55 -8.36
CA THR A 21 3.20 -17.90 -9.41
C THR A 21 4.64 -18.39 -9.43
N LEU A 22 5.21 -18.65 -8.25
CA LEU A 22 6.63 -19.00 -8.11
C LEU A 22 6.94 -20.47 -8.34
N GLY A 23 6.01 -21.38 -7.97
CA GLY A 23 6.31 -22.80 -7.93
C GLY A 23 7.61 -23.05 -7.14
N ASP A 24 8.54 -23.78 -7.75
CA ASP A 24 9.84 -24.16 -7.14
C ASP A 24 10.97 -23.13 -7.36
N LEU A 25 10.68 -21.98 -7.98
CA LEU A 25 11.71 -20.98 -8.30
C LEU A 25 12.30 -20.29 -7.07
N GLY A 26 11.59 -20.29 -5.94
CA GLY A 26 12.03 -19.66 -4.69
C GLY A 26 12.31 -18.16 -4.88
N LEU A 27 13.44 -17.69 -4.35
CA LEU A 27 13.85 -16.27 -4.44
C LEU A 27 14.50 -15.87 -5.77
N LYS A 28 14.78 -16.80 -6.67
CA LYS A 28 15.50 -16.50 -7.92
C LYS A 28 14.87 -15.36 -8.73
N PRO A 29 13.52 -15.33 -8.92
CA PRO A 29 12.89 -14.24 -9.67
C PRO A 29 13.07 -12.88 -8.98
N LEU A 30 12.96 -12.79 -7.65
CA LEU A 30 13.15 -11.55 -6.90
C LEU A 30 14.59 -11.04 -7.04
N LYS A 31 15.57 -11.90 -6.82
CA LYS A 31 17.00 -11.56 -7.00
C LYS A 31 17.26 -11.01 -8.40
N ARG A 32 16.69 -11.65 -9.42
CA ARG A 32 16.83 -11.19 -10.81
C ARG A 32 16.20 -9.82 -11.05
N VAL A 33 15.03 -9.55 -10.46
CA VAL A 33 14.37 -8.24 -10.58
C VAL A 33 15.18 -7.15 -9.88
N VAL A 34 15.76 -7.44 -8.71
CA VAL A 34 16.66 -6.50 -8.00
C VAL A 34 17.90 -6.19 -8.84
N GLU A 35 18.56 -7.19 -9.42
CA GLU A 35 19.70 -6.98 -10.34
C GLU A 35 19.33 -6.08 -11.53
N ILE A 36 18.16 -6.30 -12.14
CA ILE A 36 17.67 -5.47 -13.24
C ILE A 36 17.43 -4.04 -12.78
N ALA A 37 16.81 -3.85 -11.61
CA ALA A 37 16.56 -2.53 -11.07
C ALA A 37 17.89 -1.79 -10.76
N ASP A 38 18.91 -2.48 -10.25
CA ASP A 38 20.25 -1.92 -10.06
C ASP A 38 20.89 -1.43 -11.37
N VAL A 39 20.75 -2.22 -12.43
CA VAL A 39 21.24 -1.81 -13.76
C VAL A 39 20.51 -0.57 -14.28
N VAL A 40 19.20 -0.50 -14.05
CA VAL A 40 18.37 0.66 -14.46
C VAL A 40 18.75 1.91 -13.64
N GLU A 41 18.94 1.79 -12.34
CA GLU A 41 19.39 2.91 -11.49
C GLU A 41 20.80 3.39 -11.83
N LYS A 42 21.74 2.47 -12.10
CA LYS A 42 23.09 2.79 -12.57
C LYS A 42 23.09 3.51 -13.94
N ALA A 43 22.03 3.31 -14.74
CA ALA A 43 21.83 4.03 -15.99
C ALA A 43 21.16 5.42 -15.81
N GLY A 44 20.94 5.86 -14.57
CA GLY A 44 20.40 7.18 -14.21
C GLY A 44 18.87 7.27 -14.16
N PHE A 45 18.15 6.14 -14.16
CA PHE A 45 16.70 6.14 -14.06
C PHE A 45 16.23 5.76 -12.64
N PHE A 46 15.16 6.38 -12.20
CA PHE A 46 14.50 5.94 -10.98
C PHE A 46 13.86 4.56 -11.21
N CYS A 47 14.21 3.58 -10.37
CA CYS A 47 13.67 2.22 -10.51
C CYS A 47 13.61 1.50 -9.16
N LYS A 48 12.43 1.41 -8.57
CA LYS A 48 12.20 0.64 -7.34
C LYS A 48 11.54 -0.70 -7.64
N VAL A 49 11.84 -1.69 -6.80
CA VAL A 49 11.19 -3.00 -6.85
C VAL A 49 9.96 -2.95 -5.95
N VAL A 50 8.82 -3.38 -6.48
CA VAL A 50 7.55 -3.52 -5.77
C VAL A 50 7.23 -5.00 -5.66
N VAL A 51 7.25 -5.54 -4.44
CA VAL A 51 7.06 -6.97 -4.19
C VAL A 51 5.68 -7.23 -3.61
N HIS A 52 4.82 -7.88 -4.39
CA HIS A 52 3.55 -8.42 -3.91
C HIS A 52 3.82 -9.71 -3.13
N VAL A 53 3.46 -9.76 -1.88
CA VAL A 53 3.64 -10.92 -1.00
C VAL A 53 2.29 -11.45 -0.53
N HIS A 54 1.98 -12.70 -0.89
CA HIS A 54 0.77 -13.39 -0.44
C HIS A 54 0.98 -14.90 -0.56
N ASP A 55 0.58 -15.66 0.46
CA ASP A 55 0.68 -17.13 0.47
C ASP A 55 2.01 -17.64 -0.13
N LEU A 56 3.12 -17.35 0.58
CA LEU A 56 4.45 -17.70 0.13
C LEU A 56 4.61 -19.23 0.02
N PRO A 57 5.38 -19.72 -0.97
CA PRO A 57 5.77 -21.12 -0.99
C PRO A 57 6.66 -21.45 0.21
N GLY A 58 6.58 -22.70 0.71
CA GLY A 58 7.30 -23.11 1.92
C GLY A 58 8.83 -23.04 1.86
N ASN A 59 9.40 -22.78 0.69
CA ASN A 59 10.83 -22.57 0.47
C ASN A 59 11.24 -21.08 0.37
N VAL A 60 10.35 -20.16 0.76
CA VAL A 60 10.61 -18.70 0.77
C VAL A 60 10.11 -18.11 2.07
N ALA A 61 11.00 -17.48 2.82
CA ALA A 61 10.66 -16.77 4.06
C ALA A 61 10.52 -15.25 3.85
N VAL A 62 9.71 -14.60 4.68
CA VAL A 62 9.57 -13.13 4.71
C VAL A 62 10.93 -12.47 4.97
N SER A 63 11.75 -13.04 5.86
CA SER A 63 13.10 -12.56 6.16
C SER A 63 13.98 -12.49 4.91
N GLU A 64 13.98 -13.54 4.10
CA GLU A 64 14.78 -13.61 2.87
C GLU A 64 14.34 -12.60 1.81
N ILE A 65 13.03 -12.33 1.73
CA ILE A 65 12.49 -11.26 0.86
C ILE A 65 13.02 -9.91 1.33
N ILE A 66 12.89 -9.60 2.63
CA ILE A 66 13.33 -8.32 3.20
C ILE A 66 14.84 -8.14 3.07
N GLU A 67 15.63 -9.17 3.29
CA GLU A 67 17.08 -9.15 3.09
C GLU A 67 17.46 -8.85 1.64
N THR A 68 16.68 -9.37 0.68
CA THR A 68 16.92 -9.18 -0.77
C THR A 68 16.56 -7.77 -1.22
N LEU A 69 15.55 -7.12 -0.61
CA LEU A 69 15.10 -5.78 -0.98
C LEU A 69 16.13 -4.70 -0.63
N ARG A 70 16.19 -3.66 -1.46
CA ARG A 70 17.09 -2.50 -1.32
C ARG A 70 16.38 -1.36 -0.57
N PRO A 71 17.11 -0.37 -0.06
CA PRO A 71 16.52 0.87 0.43
C PRO A 71 15.62 1.52 -0.63
N GLY A 72 14.39 1.83 -0.24
CA GLY A 72 13.37 2.39 -1.13
C GLY A 72 12.58 1.37 -1.95
N ASP A 73 12.90 0.08 -1.91
CA ASP A 73 12.02 -0.95 -2.47
C ASP A 73 10.78 -1.13 -1.58
N LEU A 74 9.66 -1.58 -2.15
CA LEU A 74 8.35 -1.60 -1.51
C LEU A 74 7.85 -3.05 -1.31
N PHE A 75 7.63 -3.43 -0.06
CA PHE A 75 6.96 -4.67 0.35
C PHE A 75 5.45 -4.41 0.44
N VAL A 76 4.67 -5.08 -0.40
CA VAL A 76 3.23 -4.86 -0.56
C VAL A 76 2.42 -5.99 0.06
N HIS A 77 1.22 -5.68 0.55
CA HIS A 77 0.32 -6.56 1.29
C HIS A 77 0.87 -6.98 2.66
N ILE A 78 1.44 -6.02 3.37
CA ILE A 78 2.05 -6.29 4.68
C ILE A 78 1.10 -6.92 5.70
N PHE A 79 -0.21 -6.78 5.51
CA PHE A 79 -1.25 -7.29 6.43
C PHE A 79 -1.94 -8.55 5.94
N GLN A 80 -1.44 -9.17 4.87
CA GLN A 80 -2.00 -10.42 4.38
C GLN A 80 -1.91 -11.52 5.45
N PRO A 81 -2.99 -12.32 5.66
CA PRO A 81 -3.05 -13.29 6.75
C PRO A 81 -2.69 -14.72 6.36
N THR A 82 -2.38 -14.99 5.08
CA THR A 82 -2.23 -16.36 4.55
C THR A 82 -0.78 -16.79 4.46
N GLY A 83 -0.49 -18.01 4.92
CA GLY A 83 0.87 -18.56 4.90
C GLY A 83 1.80 -17.84 5.88
N GLU A 84 3.05 -17.63 5.51
CA GLU A 84 3.98 -16.86 6.32
C GLU A 84 3.66 -15.35 6.24
N THR A 85 3.54 -14.72 7.39
CA THR A 85 3.19 -13.31 7.55
C THR A 85 4.33 -12.50 8.15
N VAL A 86 4.16 -11.19 8.24
CA VAL A 86 5.08 -10.28 8.93
C VAL A 86 4.95 -10.33 10.46
N PHE A 87 3.98 -11.06 10.97
CA PHE A 87 3.73 -11.22 12.41
C PHE A 87 4.22 -12.57 12.91
N GLU A 88 4.66 -12.61 14.16
CA GLU A 88 4.83 -13.83 14.94
C GLU A 88 3.45 -14.38 15.37
N GLN A 89 3.43 -15.58 15.94
CA GLN A 89 2.17 -16.21 16.38
C GLN A 89 1.44 -15.44 17.48
N ASP A 90 2.16 -14.69 18.30
CA ASP A 90 1.60 -13.82 19.36
C ASP A 90 1.11 -12.47 18.83
N GLY A 91 1.23 -12.22 17.52
CA GLY A 91 0.85 -10.97 16.85
C GLY A 91 1.88 -9.86 16.97
N THR A 92 3.08 -10.13 17.47
CA THR A 92 4.19 -9.17 17.41
C THR A 92 4.78 -9.11 16.01
N ILE A 93 5.36 -7.96 15.63
CA ILE A 93 6.07 -7.80 14.35
C ILE A 93 7.40 -8.54 14.41
N LYS A 94 7.68 -9.37 13.40
CA LYS A 94 8.96 -10.07 13.23
C LYS A 94 10.13 -9.09 13.22
N GLN A 95 11.22 -9.46 13.87
CA GLN A 95 12.42 -8.61 13.96
C GLN A 95 12.98 -8.25 12.58
N CYS A 96 12.99 -9.19 11.63
CA CYS A 96 13.45 -8.94 10.25
C CYS A 96 12.67 -7.82 9.56
N VAL A 97 11.37 -7.65 9.85
CA VAL A 97 10.54 -6.57 9.31
C VAL A 97 10.95 -5.20 9.89
N ARG A 98 11.23 -5.14 11.19
CA ARG A 98 11.76 -3.93 11.85
C ARG A 98 13.14 -3.56 11.31
N ASP A 99 14.00 -4.54 11.09
CA ASP A 99 15.34 -4.33 10.54
C ASP A 99 15.28 -3.93 9.05
N GLY A 100 14.34 -4.50 8.30
CA GLY A 100 14.02 -4.05 6.93
C GLY A 100 13.64 -2.57 6.88
N ARG A 101 12.79 -2.11 7.81
CA ARG A 101 12.44 -0.69 7.92
C ARG A 101 13.66 0.19 8.23
N LYS A 102 14.52 -0.22 9.15
CA LYS A 102 15.77 0.49 9.46
C LYS A 102 16.72 0.53 8.26
N LYS A 103 16.76 -0.54 7.45
CA LYS A 103 17.49 -0.61 6.19
C LYS A 103 16.93 0.35 5.14
N GLY A 104 15.67 0.78 5.27
CA GLY A 104 14.98 1.66 4.32
C GLY A 104 14.02 0.96 3.36
N VAL A 105 13.67 -0.31 3.61
CA VAL A 105 12.57 -0.96 2.91
C VAL A 105 11.26 -0.30 3.34
N LEU A 106 10.41 0.02 2.38
CA LEU A 106 9.10 0.62 2.61
C LEU A 106 8.00 -0.45 2.57
N PHE A 107 6.88 -0.15 3.22
CA PHE A 107 5.78 -1.09 3.40
C PHE A 107 4.46 -0.47 2.96
N ASP A 108 3.68 -1.23 2.16
CA ASP A 108 2.36 -0.81 1.70
C ASP A 108 1.28 -1.77 2.19
N CYS A 109 0.22 -1.20 2.70
CA CYS A 109 -0.99 -1.90 3.09
C CYS A 109 -1.61 -2.66 1.92
N SER A 110 -1.87 -1.95 0.82
CA SER A 110 -2.46 -2.48 -0.42
C SER A 110 -3.60 -3.46 -0.13
N ASN A 111 -4.63 -2.99 0.56
CA ASN A 111 -5.62 -3.85 1.22
C ASN A 111 -6.29 -4.84 0.26
N GLY A 112 -6.67 -4.40 -0.94
CA GLY A 112 -7.44 -5.24 -1.84
C GLY A 112 -8.68 -5.79 -1.16
N ARG A 113 -8.97 -7.07 -1.44
CA ARG A 113 -10.02 -7.81 -0.74
C ARG A 113 -9.44 -8.82 0.26
N PRO A 114 -8.52 -9.74 -0.14
CA PRO A 114 -8.06 -10.84 0.71
C PRO A 114 -6.79 -10.53 1.52
N HIS A 115 -6.14 -9.38 1.29
CA HIS A 115 -4.77 -9.14 1.76
C HIS A 115 -4.68 -8.44 3.12
N TRP A 116 -5.73 -8.56 3.94
CA TRP A 116 -5.77 -7.99 5.28
C TRP A 116 -6.86 -8.63 6.15
N THR A 117 -6.72 -8.50 7.46
CA THR A 117 -7.76 -8.78 8.44
C THR A 117 -7.79 -7.66 9.48
N PHE A 118 -8.89 -7.53 10.22
CA PHE A 118 -8.91 -6.60 11.36
C PHE A 118 -7.90 -6.97 12.43
N ASP A 119 -7.59 -8.25 12.60
CA ASP A 119 -6.58 -8.67 13.57
C ASP A 119 -5.17 -8.23 13.15
N THR A 120 -4.80 -8.36 11.88
CA THR A 120 -3.49 -7.88 11.40
C THR A 120 -3.37 -6.36 11.48
N LEU A 121 -4.44 -5.60 11.21
CA LEU A 121 -4.45 -4.15 11.36
C LEU A 121 -4.34 -3.71 12.84
N ARG A 122 -5.03 -4.40 13.74
CA ARG A 122 -4.92 -4.15 15.19
C ARG A 122 -3.56 -4.55 15.74
N ASN A 123 -2.99 -5.64 15.26
CA ASN A 123 -1.62 -6.06 15.60
C ASN A 123 -0.61 -4.99 15.19
N ALA A 124 -0.72 -4.45 13.98
CA ALA A 124 0.11 -3.35 13.52
C ALA A 124 0.05 -2.15 14.48
N LYS A 125 -1.16 -1.73 14.86
CA LYS A 125 -1.34 -0.63 15.83
C LYS A 125 -0.73 -0.95 17.18
N ARG A 126 -0.97 -2.15 17.75
CA ARG A 126 -0.40 -2.57 19.06
C ARG A 126 1.13 -2.57 19.06
N ASN A 127 1.75 -2.85 17.92
CA ASN A 127 3.20 -2.88 17.73
C ASN A 127 3.80 -1.52 17.34
N ASP A 128 2.98 -0.46 17.23
CA ASP A 128 3.38 0.84 16.67
C ASP A 128 4.10 0.68 15.31
N PHE A 129 3.57 -0.20 14.47
CA PHE A 129 4.12 -0.53 13.17
C PHE A 129 3.09 -0.25 12.06
N TYR A 130 3.06 0.97 11.59
CA TYR A 130 2.21 1.38 10.48
C TYR A 130 2.92 1.23 9.14
N PRO A 131 2.20 0.95 8.03
CA PRO A 131 2.79 0.97 6.70
C PRO A 131 3.24 2.39 6.32
N ASP A 132 4.14 2.49 5.36
CA ASP A 132 4.54 3.80 4.83
C ASP A 132 3.48 4.37 3.89
N ILE A 133 2.78 3.48 3.18
CA ILE A 133 1.74 3.80 2.18
C ILE A 133 0.48 3.01 2.49
N ILE A 134 -0.68 3.63 2.24
CA ILE A 134 -1.98 2.97 2.17
C ILE A 134 -2.46 3.05 0.74
N SER A 135 -2.53 1.93 0.06
CA SER A 135 -3.11 1.81 -1.27
C SER A 135 -4.29 0.85 -1.30
N SER A 136 -5.09 0.89 -2.35
CA SER A 136 -6.36 0.17 -2.41
C SER A 136 -6.28 -1.23 -2.98
N ASP A 137 -5.32 -1.51 -3.85
CA ASP A 137 -5.28 -2.71 -4.69
C ASP A 137 -6.61 -3.01 -5.40
N VAL A 138 -7.37 -1.97 -5.76
CA VAL A 138 -8.62 -2.12 -6.49
C VAL A 138 -8.32 -2.43 -7.94
N ILE A 139 -8.86 -3.54 -8.42
CA ILE A 139 -8.76 -3.98 -9.80
C ILE A 139 -10.15 -4.03 -10.43
N ARG A 140 -10.23 -4.15 -11.75
CA ARG A 140 -11.50 -4.19 -12.50
C ARG A 140 -12.50 -5.19 -11.93
N PHE A 141 -12.04 -6.35 -11.46
CA PHE A 141 -12.91 -7.40 -10.92
C PHE A 141 -13.30 -7.17 -9.45
N SER A 142 -12.65 -6.27 -8.73
CA SER A 142 -12.90 -6.04 -7.29
C SER A 142 -13.57 -4.71 -6.97
N GLN A 143 -13.60 -3.75 -7.89
CA GLN A 143 -14.05 -2.38 -7.62
C GLN A 143 -15.50 -2.25 -7.12
N PHE A 144 -16.35 -3.25 -7.34
CA PHE A 144 -17.74 -3.28 -6.88
C PHE A 144 -18.01 -4.38 -5.86
N LEU A 145 -16.97 -5.04 -5.37
CA LEU A 145 -17.09 -6.18 -4.47
C LEU A 145 -16.58 -5.83 -3.07
N SER A 146 -17.41 -6.14 -2.05
CA SER A 146 -16.99 -6.07 -0.65
C SER A 146 -15.83 -7.05 -0.39
N PRO A 147 -14.86 -6.70 0.45
CA PRO A 147 -14.64 -5.45 1.16
C PRO A 147 -13.60 -4.52 0.50
N GLY A 148 -13.48 -4.47 -0.79
CA GLY A 148 -12.39 -3.79 -1.50
C GLY A 148 -12.79 -2.63 -2.41
N PHE A 149 -13.79 -1.83 -2.07
CA PHE A 149 -14.45 -0.88 -2.97
C PHE A 149 -13.59 0.26 -3.52
N SER A 150 -12.74 0.87 -2.69
CA SER A 150 -11.99 2.09 -3.04
C SER A 150 -10.88 2.41 -2.04
N LEU A 151 -10.05 3.40 -2.36
CA LEU A 151 -9.07 3.94 -1.41
C LEU A 151 -9.76 4.53 -0.17
N LEU A 152 -10.89 5.22 -0.33
CA LEU A 152 -11.66 5.79 0.79
C LEU A 152 -12.19 4.70 1.73
N HIS A 153 -12.57 3.54 1.17
CA HIS A 153 -12.93 2.38 1.99
C HIS A 153 -11.72 1.84 2.77
N ALA A 154 -10.55 1.72 2.14
CA ALA A 154 -9.32 1.31 2.84
C ALA A 154 -8.96 2.27 3.98
N MET A 155 -9.13 3.58 3.78
CA MET A 155 -8.96 4.60 4.83
C MET A 155 -9.95 4.41 5.98
N ALA A 156 -11.23 4.16 5.68
CA ALA A 156 -12.25 3.92 6.71
C ALA A 156 -11.99 2.63 7.51
N VAL A 157 -11.53 1.57 6.87
CA VAL A 157 -11.10 0.32 7.51
C VAL A 157 -9.92 0.54 8.45
N CYS A 158 -8.90 1.30 8.04
CA CYS A 158 -7.77 1.68 8.90
C CYS A 158 -8.23 2.51 10.11
N SER A 159 -9.16 3.46 9.89
CA SER A 159 -9.78 4.24 10.97
C SER A 159 -10.57 3.35 11.93
N ALA A 160 -11.35 2.38 11.43
CA ALA A 160 -12.07 1.40 12.26
C ALA A 160 -11.12 0.53 13.08
N ALA A 161 -9.94 0.21 12.56
CA ALA A 161 -8.86 -0.44 13.31
C ALA A 161 -8.20 0.48 14.36
N GLY A 162 -8.64 1.74 14.45
CA GLY A 162 -8.24 2.73 15.44
C GLY A 162 -7.01 3.55 15.05
N TRP A 163 -6.68 3.68 13.76
CA TRP A 163 -5.58 4.51 13.29
C TRP A 163 -5.98 5.98 13.26
N ASP A 164 -5.02 6.86 13.50
CA ASP A 164 -5.25 8.30 13.46
C ASP A 164 -5.54 8.81 12.05
N THR A 165 -6.49 9.74 11.95
CA THR A 165 -6.95 10.29 10.67
C THR A 165 -5.86 11.02 9.90
N LEU A 166 -5.01 11.83 10.57
CA LEU A 166 -3.94 12.58 9.91
C LEU A 166 -2.85 11.63 9.41
N GLU A 167 -2.55 10.59 10.19
CA GLU A 167 -1.62 9.55 9.78
C GLU A 167 -2.13 8.76 8.57
N ILE A 168 -3.44 8.47 8.50
CA ILE A 168 -4.06 7.86 7.32
C ILE A 168 -3.92 8.79 6.11
N LEU A 169 -4.32 10.06 6.25
CA LEU A 169 -4.24 11.05 5.16
C LEU A 169 -2.80 11.19 4.63
N LYS A 170 -1.82 11.28 5.51
CA LYS A 170 -0.40 11.35 5.12
C LYS A 170 0.04 10.16 4.29
N ARG A 171 -0.45 8.94 4.61
CA ARG A 171 -0.10 7.69 3.91
C ARG A 171 -0.80 7.50 2.57
N VAL A 172 -1.84 8.26 2.30
CA VAL A 172 -2.53 8.24 0.99
C VAL A 172 -2.20 9.44 0.11
N THR A 173 -1.43 10.43 0.61
CA THR A 173 -1.09 11.66 -0.11
C THR A 173 0.42 11.92 -0.12
N TYR A 174 0.96 12.45 0.95
CA TYR A 174 2.36 12.87 1.06
C TYR A 174 3.36 11.72 0.87
N ASN A 175 3.14 10.61 1.58
CA ASN A 175 4.08 9.49 1.54
C ASN A 175 4.19 8.83 0.16
N PRO A 176 3.10 8.51 -0.57
CA PRO A 176 3.21 8.00 -1.93
C PRO A 176 3.81 9.01 -2.90
N ALA A 177 3.53 10.31 -2.77
CA ALA A 177 4.16 11.33 -3.60
C ALA A 177 5.67 11.41 -3.36
N ARG A 178 6.09 11.35 -2.10
CA ARG A 178 7.52 11.28 -1.73
C ARG A 178 8.19 10.02 -2.28
N TYR A 179 7.52 8.87 -2.17
CA TYR A 179 8.01 7.59 -2.71
C TYR A 179 8.24 7.65 -4.23
N LEU A 180 7.29 8.23 -4.96
CA LEU A 180 7.37 8.38 -6.41
C LEU A 180 8.26 9.53 -6.88
N GLN A 181 8.83 10.31 -5.94
CA GLN A 181 9.64 11.52 -6.21
C GLN A 181 8.87 12.56 -7.05
N ILE A 182 7.60 12.81 -6.67
CA ILE A 182 6.73 13.82 -7.31
C ILE A 182 6.21 14.86 -6.30
N LEU A 183 6.91 15.07 -5.18
CA LEU A 183 6.51 16.08 -4.17
C LEU A 183 6.47 17.50 -4.73
N ASP A 184 7.22 17.79 -5.78
CA ASP A 184 7.18 19.09 -6.47
C ASP A 184 5.86 19.30 -7.24
N GLU A 185 5.17 18.19 -7.58
CA GLU A 185 3.92 18.21 -8.36
C GLU A 185 2.69 17.97 -7.48
N ALA A 186 2.76 17.02 -6.54
CA ALA A 186 1.60 16.51 -5.80
C ALA A 186 1.94 16.15 -4.34
N GLY A 187 0.92 15.83 -3.54
CA GLY A 187 1.06 15.32 -2.17
C GLY A 187 1.05 16.38 -1.08
N THR A 188 1.06 17.67 -1.42
CA THR A 188 0.89 18.81 -0.50
C THR A 188 0.03 19.90 -1.14
N LEU A 189 -0.48 20.84 -0.32
CA LEU A 189 -1.30 21.98 -0.76
C LEU A 189 -0.49 23.28 -0.88
N GLU A 190 0.80 23.19 -1.14
CA GLU A 190 1.66 24.35 -1.29
C GLU A 190 1.33 25.12 -2.59
N THR A 191 1.41 26.45 -2.51
CA THR A 191 1.20 27.33 -3.66
C THR A 191 2.22 27.03 -4.78
N GLY A 192 1.75 27.00 -6.02
CA GLY A 192 2.59 26.74 -7.20
C GLY A 192 2.61 25.28 -7.65
N LYS A 193 2.03 24.35 -6.86
CA LYS A 193 1.88 22.94 -7.26
C LYS A 193 0.66 22.71 -8.13
N THR A 194 0.65 21.57 -8.81
CA THR A 194 -0.53 21.12 -9.57
C THR A 194 -1.75 21.01 -8.65
N ALA A 195 -2.86 21.59 -9.05
CA ALA A 195 -4.10 21.59 -8.25
C ALA A 195 -4.82 20.24 -8.37
N ASP A 196 -4.20 19.20 -7.80
CA ASP A 196 -4.78 17.88 -7.55
C ASP A 196 -5.35 17.87 -6.13
N ILE A 197 -6.62 18.22 -5.97
CA ILE A 197 -7.24 18.49 -4.66
C ILE A 197 -8.48 17.62 -4.49
N CYS A 198 -8.59 16.97 -3.34
CA CYS A 198 -9.81 16.30 -2.91
C CYS A 198 -10.35 16.97 -1.65
N ILE A 199 -11.59 17.48 -1.74
CA ILE A 199 -12.35 17.94 -0.58
C ILE A 199 -13.25 16.81 -0.13
N MET A 200 -13.16 16.43 1.15
CA MET A 200 -13.95 15.35 1.73
C MET A 200 -14.63 15.76 3.03
N ASP A 201 -15.80 15.18 3.24
CA ASP A 201 -16.46 15.14 4.54
C ASP A 201 -15.97 13.90 5.28
N ILE A 202 -15.53 14.08 6.53
CA ILE A 202 -15.18 12.97 7.43
C ILE A 202 -16.34 12.83 8.40
N ARG A 203 -17.28 11.96 8.05
CA ARG A 203 -18.55 11.81 8.75
C ARG A 203 -18.49 10.75 9.82
N ASP A 204 -18.96 11.08 11.01
CA ASP A 204 -19.18 10.10 12.05
C ASP A 204 -20.32 9.14 11.65
N THR A 205 -20.10 7.85 11.90
CA THR A 205 -21.03 6.79 11.53
C THR A 205 -20.93 5.62 12.49
N GLU A 206 -21.93 4.75 12.47
CA GLU A 206 -21.93 3.46 13.16
C GLU A 206 -21.97 2.30 12.14
N GLN A 207 -21.04 2.28 11.21
CA GLN A 207 -20.97 1.23 10.20
C GLN A 207 -20.16 0.04 10.67
N ILE A 208 -20.60 -1.18 10.33
CA ILE A 208 -19.81 -2.40 10.51
C ILE A 208 -19.06 -2.67 9.22
N PHE A 209 -17.74 -2.79 9.32
CA PHE A 209 -16.87 -3.22 8.26
C PHE A 209 -16.52 -4.69 8.42
N TYR A 210 -16.36 -5.39 7.31
CA TYR A 210 -16.04 -6.82 7.26
C TYR A 210 -14.75 -7.05 6.49
N ASP A 211 -13.94 -8.03 6.92
CA ASP A 211 -12.86 -8.57 6.09
C ASP A 211 -13.33 -9.85 5.37
N MET A 212 -12.47 -10.43 4.52
CA MET A 212 -12.80 -11.67 3.81
C MET A 212 -12.56 -12.95 4.62
N HIS A 213 -12.04 -12.81 5.84
CA HIS A 213 -11.63 -13.93 6.69
C HIS A 213 -12.56 -14.14 7.89
N GLY A 214 -13.76 -13.52 7.86
CA GLY A 214 -14.77 -13.63 8.88
C GLY A 214 -14.66 -12.62 10.01
N GLY A 215 -13.69 -11.71 9.95
CA GLY A 215 -13.54 -10.63 10.91
C GLY A 215 -14.46 -9.45 10.61
N SER A 216 -14.83 -8.73 11.66
CA SER A 216 -15.60 -7.49 11.56
C SER A 216 -15.15 -6.44 12.58
N CYS A 217 -15.46 -5.19 12.30
CA CYS A 217 -15.20 -4.07 13.20
C CYS A 217 -16.25 -2.98 13.03
N LYS A 218 -16.78 -2.47 14.15
CA LYS A 218 -17.60 -1.27 14.15
C LYS A 218 -16.68 -0.07 13.93
N GLY A 219 -16.86 0.64 12.83
CA GLY A 219 -16.16 1.89 12.53
C GLY A 219 -17.00 3.09 12.91
N ASN A 220 -16.32 4.20 13.13
CA ASN A 220 -16.95 5.45 13.52
C ASN A 220 -16.74 6.57 12.48
N LYS A 221 -16.04 6.32 11.39
CA LYS A 221 -15.75 7.34 10.37
C LYS A 221 -15.92 6.82 8.95
N LEU A 222 -16.51 7.67 8.11
CA LEU A 222 -16.51 7.53 6.65
C LEU A 222 -15.79 8.71 6.01
N PHE A 223 -15.04 8.46 4.96
CA PHE A 223 -14.39 9.45 4.12
C PHE A 223 -15.20 9.62 2.84
N ILE A 224 -15.93 10.73 2.71
CA ILE A 224 -16.88 10.98 1.62
C ILE A 224 -16.34 12.09 0.73
N PRO A 225 -16.00 11.83 -0.54
CA PRO A 225 -15.49 12.86 -1.43
C PRO A 225 -16.64 13.81 -1.80
N LEU A 226 -16.44 15.11 -1.61
CA LEU A 226 -17.38 16.16 -1.99
C LEU A 226 -16.99 16.78 -3.33
N LEU A 227 -15.69 16.93 -3.56
CA LEU A 227 -15.15 17.49 -4.79
C LEU A 227 -13.76 16.90 -5.05
N THR A 228 -13.46 16.58 -6.29
CA THR A 228 -12.12 16.23 -6.74
C THR A 228 -11.71 17.10 -7.92
N MET A 229 -10.54 17.71 -7.81
CA MET A 229 -9.89 18.46 -8.89
C MET A 229 -8.67 17.68 -9.37
N LYS A 230 -8.46 17.69 -10.68
CA LYS A 230 -7.26 17.19 -11.34
C LYS A 230 -6.68 18.27 -12.22
N SER A 231 -5.45 18.69 -11.93
CA SER A 231 -4.78 19.79 -12.66
C SER A 231 -5.63 21.08 -12.74
N GLY A 232 -6.37 21.38 -11.67
CA GLY A 232 -7.25 22.56 -11.60
C GLY A 232 -8.65 22.37 -12.18
N GLU A 233 -8.91 21.26 -12.86
CA GLU A 233 -10.25 20.94 -13.41
C GLU A 233 -11.06 20.10 -12.43
N ILE A 234 -12.34 20.45 -12.24
CA ILE A 234 -13.25 19.66 -11.40
C ILE A 234 -13.66 18.41 -12.18
N VAL A 235 -13.17 17.23 -11.75
CA VAL A 235 -13.46 15.92 -12.36
C VAL A 235 -14.55 15.16 -11.62
N PHE A 236 -14.84 15.54 -10.37
CA PHE A 236 -15.94 15.00 -9.58
C PHE A 236 -16.50 16.07 -8.66
N ARG A 237 -17.83 16.12 -8.56
CA ARG A 237 -18.55 16.95 -7.60
C ARG A 237 -19.78 16.21 -7.12
N GLN A 238 -19.92 16.05 -5.80
CA GLN A 238 -21.14 15.51 -5.23
C GLN A 238 -22.24 16.57 -5.24
N ILE A 239 -23.39 16.19 -5.76
CA ILE A 239 -24.59 17.05 -5.77
C ILE A 239 -25.52 16.50 -4.69
N PHE A 240 -25.82 17.35 -3.71
CA PHE A 240 -26.87 17.06 -2.73
C PHE A 240 -28.17 17.67 -3.22
N TYR A 241 -29.20 16.85 -3.35
CA TYR A 241 -30.56 17.34 -3.46
C TYR A 241 -31.10 17.49 -2.04
N VAL A 242 -31.41 18.70 -1.65
CA VAL A 242 -32.09 19.03 -0.37
C VAL A 242 -33.56 18.89 -0.57
#